data_ba813cf62215676350056732c65c9854
#
_entry.id   ba813cf62215676350056732c65c9854
#
_cell.length_a   1.000
_cell.length_b   1.000
_cell.length_c   1.000
_cell.angle_alpha   90.00
_cell.angle_beta   90.00
_cell.angle_gamma   90.00
#
_symmetry.space_group_name_H-M   'P 1'
#
loop_
_entity.id
_entity.type
_entity.pdbx_description
1 polymer ?
#
loop_
_entity_poly.entity_id
_entity_poly.type
_entity_poly.pdbx_seq_one_letter_code
_entity_poly.pdbx_strand_id
1 'polypeptide(L)'
;MKKILYILVPILFFVIISYLLPTQKPTTETISVSMPVDAITRVVTSQKDWAKWFPGTKVNDSVYTYYESTITIHKVLMNGFKGTMINKGVEVDLNFSFIADYNAKASFTLNTVMKITYNPFLRFKQFLSLNSVENDCKRLLYQMQDYFSDVEKVYGFPIEMQKVPNSSYVSAKQTYDHEPTTDEIYTLIDEVNEFIDGVEVKIVNYPILNVFKEDSISYTAMVAVATERDIPSSGKFMLKNMMLGNIVVCEVTGDKNVIKQCNEAVKNYVQDHRKTSPAISFERLITNRRTVQDSTKWRTTINYPVFQ
;
A
#
# COMPACT_ATOMS: atom_id res chain seq x y z
N MET A 1 -37.53 47.81 -38.47
CA MET A 1 -36.85 46.67 -39.15
C MET A 1 -35.33 46.75 -39.06
N LYS A 2 -34.62 47.81 -39.40
CA LYS A 2 -33.13 47.92 -39.33
C LYS A 2 -32.56 47.64 -37.93
N LYS A 3 -33.17 48.11 -36.83
CA LYS A 3 -32.66 47.87 -35.45
C LYS A 3 -32.74 46.39 -35.03
N ILE A 4 -33.73 45.63 -35.49
CA ILE A 4 -33.88 44.18 -35.21
C ILE A 4 -32.78 43.38 -35.94
N LEU A 5 -32.42 43.80 -37.18
CA LEU A 5 -31.38 43.19 -37.96
C LEU A 5 -30.01 43.32 -37.30
N TYR A 6 -29.68 44.43 -36.67
CA TYR A 6 -28.43 44.67 -35.93
C TYR A 6 -28.26 43.74 -34.71
N ILE A 7 -29.34 43.22 -34.13
CA ILE A 7 -29.32 42.29 -33.01
C ILE A 7 -29.31 40.83 -33.53
N LEU A 8 -30.08 40.53 -34.57
CA LEU A 8 -30.19 39.17 -35.11
C LEU A 8 -28.91 38.67 -35.80
N VAL A 9 -28.21 39.53 -36.54
CA VAL A 9 -26.99 39.16 -37.26
C VAL A 9 -25.87 38.67 -36.32
N PRO A 10 -25.51 39.38 -35.22
CA PRO A 10 -24.51 38.88 -34.29
C PRO A 10 -24.94 37.63 -33.54
N ILE A 11 -26.24 37.46 -33.20
CA ILE A 11 -26.74 36.22 -32.60
C ILE A 11 -26.62 35.05 -33.57
N LEU A 12 -26.99 35.22 -34.81
CA LEU A 12 -26.85 34.17 -35.83
C LEU A 12 -25.36 33.80 -36.04
N PHE A 13 -24.49 34.81 -36.11
CA PHE A 13 -23.06 34.60 -36.25
C PHE A 13 -22.48 33.83 -35.03
N PHE A 14 -22.86 34.17 -33.79
CA PHE A 14 -22.52 33.47 -32.60
C PHE A 14 -22.99 32.00 -32.62
N VAL A 15 -24.21 31.74 -33.02
CA VAL A 15 -24.77 30.39 -33.16
C VAL A 15 -23.97 29.58 -34.17
N ILE A 16 -23.64 30.15 -35.33
CA ILE A 16 -22.84 29.49 -36.37
C ILE A 16 -21.44 29.14 -35.83
N ILE A 17 -20.75 30.09 -35.20
CA ILE A 17 -19.44 29.85 -34.58
C ILE A 17 -19.54 28.75 -33.53
N SER A 18 -20.55 28.76 -32.68
CA SER A 18 -20.76 27.72 -31.68
C SER A 18 -20.86 26.32 -32.28
N TYR A 19 -21.51 26.16 -33.42
CA TYR A 19 -21.62 24.86 -34.11
C TYR A 19 -20.33 24.43 -34.82
N LEU A 20 -19.43 25.34 -35.11
CA LEU A 20 -18.09 25.00 -35.64
C LEU A 20 -17.12 24.43 -34.53
N LEU A 21 -17.44 24.63 -33.27
CA LEU A 21 -16.65 24.08 -32.16
C LEU A 21 -16.80 22.54 -32.09
N PRO A 22 -15.77 21.80 -31.67
CA PRO A 22 -15.83 20.34 -31.54
C PRO A 22 -16.89 19.93 -30.52
N THR A 23 -17.53 18.78 -30.74
CA THR A 23 -18.52 18.19 -29.83
C THR A 23 -17.87 17.33 -28.75
N GLN A 24 -16.67 16.90 -28.99
CA GLN A 24 -15.88 16.04 -28.08
C GLN A 24 -14.41 16.45 -28.10
N LYS A 25 -13.76 16.35 -26.96
CA LYS A 25 -12.30 16.50 -26.82
C LYS A 25 -11.75 15.28 -26.11
N PRO A 26 -11.15 14.31 -26.83
CA PRO A 26 -10.42 13.21 -26.21
C PRO A 26 -9.07 13.70 -25.68
N THR A 27 -8.64 13.17 -24.53
CA THR A 27 -7.27 13.36 -24.00
C THR A 27 -6.77 12.07 -23.38
N THR A 28 -5.47 11.89 -23.41
CA THR A 28 -4.78 10.77 -22.76
C THR A 28 -3.61 11.30 -21.97
N GLU A 29 -3.56 10.93 -20.71
CA GLU A 29 -2.43 11.24 -19.83
C GLU A 29 -1.85 9.94 -19.28
N THR A 30 -0.52 9.80 -19.31
CA THR A 30 0.19 8.61 -18.80
C THR A 30 1.31 9.04 -17.87
N ILE A 31 1.38 8.40 -16.70
CA ILE A 31 2.38 8.68 -15.67
C ILE A 31 2.92 7.37 -15.08
N SER A 32 4.18 7.38 -14.63
CA SER A 32 4.81 6.22 -13.98
C SER A 32 4.60 6.26 -12.46
N VAL A 33 4.43 5.09 -11.84
CA VAL A 33 4.21 4.89 -10.41
C VAL A 33 5.22 3.89 -9.87
N SER A 34 5.82 4.19 -8.72
CA SER A 34 6.86 3.35 -8.10
C SER A 34 6.29 2.17 -7.29
N MET A 35 5.10 1.68 -7.64
CA MET A 35 4.42 0.57 -6.95
C MET A 35 4.22 -0.59 -7.92
N PRO A 36 4.42 -1.85 -7.47
CA PRO A 36 4.13 -3.02 -8.30
C PRO A 36 2.65 -3.09 -8.69
N VAL A 37 2.39 -3.59 -9.89
CA VAL A 37 1.02 -3.76 -10.41
C VAL A 37 0.15 -4.65 -9.52
N ASP A 38 0.74 -5.64 -8.86
CA ASP A 38 0.03 -6.57 -7.98
C ASP A 38 -0.53 -5.83 -6.74
N ALA A 39 0.25 -4.91 -6.14
CA ALA A 39 -0.20 -4.03 -5.06
C ALA A 39 -1.36 -3.11 -5.49
N ILE A 40 -1.22 -2.48 -6.67
CA ILE A 40 -2.24 -1.60 -7.22
C ILE A 40 -3.52 -2.38 -7.49
N THR A 41 -3.42 -3.57 -8.09
CA THR A 41 -4.56 -4.45 -8.35
C THR A 41 -5.31 -4.80 -7.06
N ARG A 42 -4.59 -5.20 -6.01
CA ARG A 42 -5.17 -5.52 -4.70
C ARG A 42 -5.96 -4.35 -4.11
N VAL A 43 -5.41 -3.14 -4.19
CA VAL A 43 -6.06 -1.93 -3.64
C VAL A 43 -7.24 -1.48 -4.52
N VAL A 44 -7.07 -1.42 -5.84
CA VAL A 44 -8.10 -0.92 -6.78
C VAL A 44 -9.30 -1.86 -6.86
N THR A 45 -9.11 -3.17 -6.78
CA THR A 45 -10.23 -4.13 -6.83
C THR A 45 -11.01 -4.21 -5.52
N SER A 46 -10.45 -3.73 -4.40
CA SER A 46 -11.12 -3.68 -3.09
C SER A 46 -11.99 -2.43 -2.94
N GLN A 47 -13.21 -2.44 -3.51
CA GLN A 47 -14.10 -1.26 -3.51
C GLN A 47 -14.39 -0.67 -2.12
N LYS A 48 -14.41 -1.50 -1.06
CA LYS A 48 -14.60 -1.05 0.33
C LYS A 48 -13.50 -0.10 0.80
N ASP A 49 -12.30 -0.20 0.22
CA ASP A 49 -11.13 0.57 0.61
C ASP A 49 -10.92 1.83 -0.27
N TRP A 50 -11.78 2.08 -1.25
CA TRP A 50 -11.65 3.21 -2.17
C TRP A 50 -11.65 4.57 -1.47
N ALA A 51 -12.36 4.71 -0.35
CA ALA A 51 -12.34 5.94 0.45
C ALA A 51 -10.95 6.31 0.98
N LYS A 52 -9.99 5.37 1.00
CA LYS A 52 -8.62 5.59 1.49
C LYS A 52 -7.70 6.17 0.42
N TRP A 53 -7.92 5.79 -0.84
CA TRP A 53 -6.98 6.10 -1.91
C TRP A 53 -7.57 6.92 -3.07
N PHE A 54 -8.88 6.81 -3.32
CA PHE A 54 -9.51 7.55 -4.41
C PHE A 54 -9.64 9.03 -4.03
N PRO A 55 -9.14 9.96 -4.88
CA PRO A 55 -9.22 11.38 -4.58
C PRO A 55 -10.68 11.86 -4.55
N GLY A 56 -11.09 12.41 -3.45
CA GLY A 56 -12.45 12.92 -3.26
C GLY A 56 -13.17 12.31 -2.07
N THR A 57 -14.31 12.90 -1.71
CA THR A 57 -15.14 12.42 -0.60
C THR A 57 -16.19 11.45 -1.11
N LYS A 58 -16.23 10.25 -0.53
CA LYS A 58 -17.24 9.24 -0.85
C LYS A 58 -18.63 9.72 -0.43
N VAL A 59 -19.57 9.75 -1.37
CA VAL A 59 -20.99 10.06 -1.13
C VAL A 59 -21.80 8.78 -0.96
N ASN A 60 -21.55 7.80 -1.82
CA ASN A 60 -22.10 6.43 -1.74
C ASN A 60 -21.13 5.45 -2.42
N ASP A 61 -21.54 4.20 -2.63
CA ASP A 61 -20.63 3.15 -3.14
C ASP A 61 -20.05 3.41 -4.53
N SER A 62 -20.67 4.26 -5.32
CA SER A 62 -20.23 4.55 -6.69
C SER A 62 -20.01 6.04 -6.97
N VAL A 63 -20.36 6.93 -6.04
CA VAL A 63 -20.33 8.39 -6.27
C VAL A 63 -19.38 9.07 -5.29
N TYR A 64 -18.54 9.92 -5.85
CA TYR A 64 -17.53 10.72 -5.12
C TYR A 64 -17.66 12.19 -5.50
N THR A 65 -17.49 13.08 -4.54
CA THR A 65 -17.30 14.51 -4.80
C THR A 65 -15.82 14.83 -4.84
N TYR A 66 -15.39 15.52 -5.88
CA TYR A 66 -13.99 15.90 -6.10
C TYR A 66 -13.94 17.40 -6.47
N TYR A 67 -13.55 18.26 -5.53
CA TYR A 67 -13.68 19.71 -5.65
C TYR A 67 -15.10 20.10 -6.10
N GLU A 68 -15.25 20.78 -7.24
CA GLU A 68 -16.54 21.18 -7.84
C GLU A 68 -17.14 20.10 -8.77
N SER A 69 -16.54 18.90 -8.76
CA SER A 69 -16.94 17.81 -9.66
C SER A 69 -17.66 16.69 -8.91
N THR A 70 -18.53 16.00 -9.60
CA THR A 70 -19.09 14.73 -9.17
C THR A 70 -18.56 13.61 -10.07
N ILE A 71 -17.97 12.59 -9.47
CA ILE A 71 -17.44 11.42 -10.17
C ILE A 71 -18.32 10.22 -9.84
N THR A 72 -18.81 9.54 -10.88
CA THR A 72 -19.60 8.30 -10.76
C THR A 72 -18.81 7.16 -11.35
N ILE A 73 -18.51 6.13 -10.56
CA ILE A 73 -17.82 4.91 -10.99
C ILE A 73 -18.89 3.91 -11.48
N HIS A 74 -18.80 3.51 -12.75
CA HIS A 74 -19.73 2.58 -13.34
C HIS A 74 -19.25 1.13 -13.29
N LYS A 75 -17.92 0.92 -13.39
CA LYS A 75 -17.34 -0.41 -13.43
C LYS A 75 -15.90 -0.40 -12.92
N VAL A 76 -15.59 -1.29 -12.00
CA VAL A 76 -14.23 -1.63 -11.61
C VAL A 76 -13.75 -2.80 -12.45
N LEU A 77 -12.52 -2.71 -12.96
CA LEU A 77 -11.84 -3.71 -13.77
C LEU A 77 -10.65 -4.26 -12.97
N MET A 78 -10.09 -5.38 -13.42
CA MET A 78 -8.86 -5.93 -12.80
C MET A 78 -7.68 -4.96 -12.86
N ASN A 79 -7.63 -4.12 -13.89
CA ASN A 79 -6.54 -3.17 -14.13
C ASN A 79 -7.02 -1.72 -14.25
N GLY A 80 -8.11 -1.34 -13.56
CA GLY A 80 -8.58 0.03 -13.58
C GLY A 80 -10.06 0.20 -13.28
N PHE A 81 -10.64 1.30 -13.76
CA PHE A 81 -12.09 1.55 -13.65
C PHE A 81 -12.60 2.41 -14.80
N LYS A 82 -13.90 2.37 -15.01
CA LYS A 82 -14.64 3.26 -15.91
C LYS A 82 -15.66 4.05 -15.11
N GLY A 83 -15.81 5.32 -15.44
CA GLY A 83 -16.74 6.22 -14.78
C GLY A 83 -17.05 7.45 -15.62
N THR A 84 -17.83 8.36 -15.05
CA THR A 84 -18.07 9.70 -15.58
C THR A 84 -17.81 10.75 -14.54
N MET A 85 -17.29 11.90 -14.97
CA MET A 85 -17.13 13.09 -14.14
C MET A 85 -17.97 14.22 -14.73
N ILE A 86 -18.73 14.92 -13.89
CA ILE A 86 -19.41 16.16 -14.27
C ILE A 86 -18.66 17.30 -13.63
N ASN A 87 -18.09 18.19 -14.45
CA ASN A 87 -17.31 19.34 -14.01
C ASN A 87 -17.70 20.55 -14.85
N LYS A 88 -18.13 21.65 -14.21
CA LYS A 88 -18.54 22.92 -14.87
C LYS A 88 -19.59 22.71 -15.98
N GLY A 89 -20.44 21.70 -15.80
CA GLY A 89 -21.45 21.32 -16.76
C GLY A 89 -20.93 20.54 -17.98
N VAL A 90 -19.65 20.19 -18.01
CA VAL A 90 -19.04 19.29 -19.00
C VAL A 90 -19.11 17.86 -18.46
N GLU A 91 -19.67 16.95 -19.24
CA GLU A 91 -19.61 15.51 -18.97
C GLU A 91 -18.31 14.95 -19.53
N VAL A 92 -17.58 14.21 -18.70
CA VAL A 92 -16.29 13.59 -19.03
C VAL A 92 -16.39 12.10 -18.81
N ASP A 93 -16.23 11.31 -19.86
CA ASP A 93 -16.02 9.87 -19.70
C ASP A 93 -14.61 9.64 -19.19
N LEU A 94 -14.48 8.86 -18.11
CA LEU A 94 -13.21 8.48 -17.51
C LEU A 94 -12.95 7.00 -17.77
N ASN A 95 -11.79 6.69 -18.32
CA ASN A 95 -11.30 5.32 -18.46
C ASN A 95 -9.86 5.26 -17.92
N PHE A 96 -9.76 4.92 -16.63
CA PHE A 96 -8.48 4.72 -15.95
C PHE A 96 -8.02 3.29 -16.12
N SER A 97 -6.75 3.10 -16.44
CA SER A 97 -6.11 1.79 -16.52
C SER A 97 -4.67 1.87 -16.03
N PHE A 98 -4.17 0.74 -15.56
CA PHE A 98 -2.78 0.59 -15.18
C PHE A 98 -2.21 -0.72 -15.75
N ILE A 99 -0.92 -0.69 -16.08
CA ILE A 99 -0.18 -1.84 -16.60
C ILE A 99 1.19 -1.92 -15.92
N ALA A 100 1.76 -3.13 -15.88
CA ALA A 100 3.12 -3.32 -15.42
C ALA A 100 4.11 -2.62 -16.36
N ASP A 101 5.09 -1.95 -15.77
CA ASP A 101 6.22 -1.35 -16.46
C ASP A 101 7.52 -2.06 -16.02
N TYR A 102 8.66 -1.69 -16.60
CA TYR A 102 9.96 -2.25 -16.24
C TYR A 102 10.31 -1.97 -14.77
N ASN A 103 11.11 -2.86 -14.17
CA ASN A 103 11.67 -2.70 -12.81
C ASN A 103 10.63 -2.63 -11.68
N ALA A 104 9.61 -3.49 -11.72
CA ALA A 104 8.55 -3.56 -10.70
C ALA A 104 7.79 -2.23 -10.48
N LYS A 105 7.68 -1.41 -11.53
CA LYS A 105 6.86 -0.19 -11.57
C LYS A 105 5.57 -0.44 -12.32
N ALA A 106 4.66 0.51 -12.24
CA ALA A 106 3.44 0.53 -13.05
C ALA A 106 3.31 1.85 -13.80
N SER A 107 2.59 1.83 -14.91
CA SER A 107 2.17 3.02 -15.64
C SER A 107 0.66 3.20 -15.50
N PHE A 108 0.24 4.36 -15.05
CA PHE A 108 -1.16 4.80 -14.99
C PHE A 108 -1.50 5.55 -16.25
N THR A 109 -2.62 5.18 -16.89
CA THR A 109 -3.16 5.86 -18.06
C THR A 109 -4.60 6.27 -17.78
N LEU A 110 -4.89 7.56 -17.92
CA LEU A 110 -6.24 8.10 -17.87
C LEU A 110 -6.63 8.59 -19.27
N ASN A 111 -7.54 7.86 -19.90
CA ASN A 111 -8.19 8.30 -21.14
C ASN A 111 -9.48 9.01 -20.78
N THR A 112 -9.68 10.22 -21.29
CA THR A 112 -10.91 10.99 -21.06
C THR A 112 -11.51 11.45 -22.36
N VAL A 113 -12.84 11.55 -22.40
CA VAL A 113 -13.59 12.15 -23.49
C VAL A 113 -14.54 13.18 -22.91
N MET A 114 -14.21 14.45 -23.12
CA MET A 114 -15.05 15.58 -22.69
C MET A 114 -16.16 15.78 -23.73
N LYS A 115 -17.43 15.74 -23.31
CA LYS A 115 -18.61 15.89 -24.16
C LYS A 115 -19.19 17.28 -23.97
N ILE A 116 -19.44 17.96 -25.08
CA ILE A 116 -20.00 19.32 -25.12
C ILE A 116 -21.43 19.25 -25.65
N THR A 117 -22.35 19.96 -25.01
CA THR A 117 -23.77 20.03 -25.39
C THR A 117 -24.00 20.63 -26.78
N TYR A 118 -25.12 20.32 -27.38
CA TYR A 118 -25.55 20.94 -28.64
C TYR A 118 -26.18 22.33 -28.49
N ASN A 119 -26.56 22.76 -27.26
CA ASN A 119 -27.08 24.11 -27.00
C ASN A 119 -25.99 25.16 -27.27
N PRO A 120 -26.14 26.09 -28.24
CA PRO A 120 -25.05 26.96 -28.69
C PRO A 120 -24.49 27.86 -27.61
N PHE A 121 -25.30 28.34 -26.66
CA PHE A 121 -24.87 29.22 -25.57
C PHE A 121 -24.11 28.44 -24.50
N LEU A 122 -24.64 27.28 -24.11
CA LEU A 122 -23.95 26.39 -23.15
C LEU A 122 -22.68 25.80 -23.75
N ARG A 123 -22.70 25.46 -25.02
CA ARG A 123 -21.58 24.92 -25.78
C ARG A 123 -20.36 25.84 -25.75
N PHE A 124 -20.57 27.14 -25.99
CA PHE A 124 -19.50 28.11 -25.95
C PHE A 124 -18.91 28.24 -24.54
N LYS A 125 -19.76 28.28 -23.50
CA LYS A 125 -19.32 28.29 -22.10
C LYS A 125 -18.53 27.04 -21.72
N GLN A 126 -19.02 25.86 -22.12
CA GLN A 126 -18.33 24.59 -21.87
C GLN A 126 -17.00 24.53 -22.61
N PHE A 127 -16.94 25.00 -23.88
CA PHE A 127 -15.70 25.06 -24.63
C PHE A 127 -14.63 25.90 -23.93
N LEU A 128 -14.97 27.05 -23.37
CA LEU A 128 -14.04 27.89 -22.62
C LEU A 128 -13.54 27.21 -21.33
N SER A 129 -14.29 26.27 -20.76
CA SER A 129 -13.92 25.55 -19.54
C SER A 129 -13.09 24.28 -19.79
N LEU A 130 -12.95 23.81 -21.05
CA LEU A 130 -12.29 22.52 -21.38
C LEU A 130 -10.89 22.39 -20.81
N ASN A 131 -10.05 23.43 -20.91
CA ASN A 131 -8.68 23.38 -20.39
C ASN A 131 -8.67 23.26 -18.87
N SER A 132 -9.60 23.91 -18.18
CA SER A 132 -9.74 23.80 -16.73
C SER A 132 -10.19 22.36 -16.34
N VAL A 133 -11.15 21.80 -17.05
CA VAL A 133 -11.64 20.43 -16.84
C VAL A 133 -10.54 19.41 -17.10
N GLU A 134 -9.74 19.59 -18.16
CA GLU A 134 -8.58 18.74 -18.45
C GLU A 134 -7.55 18.79 -17.32
N ASN A 135 -7.25 19.99 -16.79
CA ASN A 135 -6.35 20.13 -15.66
C ASN A 135 -6.88 19.44 -14.39
N ASP A 136 -8.19 19.45 -14.16
CA ASP A 136 -8.80 18.74 -13.04
C ASP A 136 -8.71 17.21 -13.22
N CYS A 137 -8.84 16.68 -14.45
CA CYS A 137 -8.56 15.27 -14.75
C CYS A 137 -7.09 14.90 -14.51
N LYS A 138 -6.15 15.74 -14.94
CA LYS A 138 -4.71 15.53 -14.66
C LYS A 138 -4.43 15.53 -13.17
N ARG A 139 -5.00 16.50 -12.43
CA ARG A 139 -4.85 16.56 -10.97
C ARG A 139 -5.38 15.30 -10.27
N LEU A 140 -6.51 14.77 -10.73
CA LEU A 140 -7.06 13.50 -10.25
C LEU A 140 -6.03 12.37 -10.41
N LEU A 141 -5.43 12.24 -11.60
CA LEU A 141 -4.42 11.22 -11.90
C LEU A 141 -3.15 11.39 -11.03
N TYR A 142 -2.64 12.61 -10.86
CA TYR A 142 -1.48 12.89 -10.03
C TYR A 142 -1.73 12.60 -8.54
N GLN A 143 -2.91 12.90 -8.01
CA GLN A 143 -3.25 12.55 -6.63
C GLN A 143 -3.31 11.03 -6.41
N MET A 144 -3.80 10.28 -7.40
CA MET A 144 -3.71 8.82 -7.36
C MET A 144 -2.25 8.33 -7.38
N GLN A 145 -1.39 8.94 -8.22
CA GLN A 145 0.05 8.66 -8.23
C GLN A 145 0.68 8.88 -6.86
N ASP A 146 0.41 10.00 -6.21
CA ASP A 146 0.96 10.34 -4.89
C ASP A 146 0.61 9.28 -3.83
N TYR A 147 -0.64 8.79 -3.85
CA TYR A 147 -1.04 7.71 -2.95
C TYR A 147 -0.26 6.42 -3.23
N PHE A 148 -0.24 5.98 -4.49
CA PHE A 148 0.41 4.72 -4.88
C PHE A 148 1.94 4.79 -4.95
N SER A 149 2.55 5.95 -4.80
CA SER A 149 4.01 6.10 -4.67
C SER A 149 4.49 6.00 -3.22
N ASP A 150 3.57 5.96 -2.26
CA ASP A 150 3.84 5.94 -0.83
C ASP A 150 3.56 4.54 -0.26
N VAL A 151 4.61 3.85 0.19
CA VAL A 151 4.53 2.49 0.74
C VAL A 151 3.64 2.45 1.98
N GLU A 152 3.77 3.44 2.86
CA GLU A 152 3.01 3.47 4.11
C GLU A 152 1.51 3.67 3.85
N LYS A 153 1.13 4.52 2.88
CA LYS A 153 -0.27 4.68 2.47
C LYS A 153 -0.86 3.40 1.89
N VAL A 154 -0.09 2.66 1.08
CA VAL A 154 -0.58 1.45 0.40
C VAL A 154 -0.68 0.24 1.34
N TYR A 155 0.25 0.10 2.28
CA TYR A 155 0.32 -1.05 3.19
C TYR A 155 -0.14 -0.74 4.61
N GLY A 156 -0.29 0.54 4.97
CA GLY A 156 -0.69 0.99 6.31
C GLY A 156 0.44 1.01 7.33
N PHE A 157 1.67 0.67 6.92
CA PHE A 157 2.85 0.58 7.77
C PHE A 157 4.13 0.98 7.03
N PRO A 158 5.14 1.56 7.71
CA PRO A 158 6.43 1.92 7.12
C PRO A 158 7.29 0.67 6.87
N ILE A 159 7.15 0.09 5.67
CA ILE A 159 7.89 -1.10 5.27
C ILE A 159 9.11 -0.69 4.45
N GLU A 160 10.28 -1.20 4.82
CA GLU A 160 11.53 -0.91 4.14
C GLU A 160 12.39 -2.17 3.94
N MET A 161 13.38 -2.08 3.06
CA MET A 161 14.35 -3.13 2.83
C MET A 161 15.67 -2.76 3.47
N GLN A 162 16.21 -3.67 4.28
CA GLN A 162 17.49 -3.52 4.97
C GLN A 162 18.42 -4.69 4.65
N LYS A 163 19.64 -4.65 5.15
CA LYS A 163 20.57 -5.79 5.20
C LYS A 163 20.40 -6.52 6.52
N VAL A 164 20.56 -7.84 6.48
CA VAL A 164 20.59 -8.66 7.70
C VAL A 164 21.75 -8.21 8.58
N PRO A 165 21.47 -7.76 9.82
CA PRO A 165 22.49 -7.13 10.68
C PRO A 165 23.43 -8.14 11.35
N ASN A 166 22.96 -9.36 11.60
CA ASN A 166 23.70 -10.38 12.36
C ASN A 166 23.56 -11.74 11.67
N SER A 167 24.60 -12.52 11.70
CA SER A 167 24.62 -13.88 11.12
C SER A 167 24.51 -14.97 12.16
N SER A 168 25.11 -14.81 13.35
CA SER A 168 25.19 -15.84 14.39
C SER A 168 24.08 -15.69 15.42
N TYR A 169 23.39 -16.79 15.70
CA TYR A 169 22.32 -16.86 16.70
C TYR A 169 22.39 -18.16 17.48
N VAL A 170 22.06 -18.10 18.77
CA VAL A 170 21.70 -19.26 19.57
C VAL A 170 20.18 -19.34 19.64
N SER A 171 19.60 -20.47 19.30
CA SER A 171 18.16 -20.67 19.30
C SER A 171 17.75 -21.84 20.20
N ALA A 172 16.53 -21.71 20.76
CA ALA A 172 15.82 -22.82 21.40
C ALA A 172 14.38 -22.85 20.90
N LYS A 173 13.75 -24.03 20.95
CA LYS A 173 12.34 -24.21 20.61
C LYS A 173 11.63 -25.00 21.69
N GLN A 174 10.35 -24.69 21.90
CA GLN A 174 9.46 -25.39 22.82
C GLN A 174 8.08 -25.52 22.19
N THR A 175 7.47 -26.71 22.33
CA THR A 175 6.12 -26.99 21.89
C THR A 175 5.13 -26.92 23.04
N TYR A 176 3.95 -26.35 22.80
CA TYR A 176 2.87 -26.14 23.77
C TYR A 176 1.56 -26.67 23.17
N ASP A 177 0.62 -27.08 24.02
CA ASP A 177 -0.73 -27.47 23.66
C ASP A 177 -1.72 -26.26 23.54
N HIS A 178 -1.19 -25.07 23.70
CA HIS A 178 -1.90 -23.79 23.60
C HIS A 178 -0.98 -22.72 22.97
N GLU A 179 -1.57 -21.57 22.60
CA GLU A 179 -0.77 -20.43 22.17
C GLU A 179 0.12 -19.94 23.33
N PRO A 180 1.46 -19.90 23.15
CA PRO A 180 2.36 -19.60 24.24
C PRO A 180 2.13 -18.21 24.83
N THR A 181 2.12 -18.15 26.16
CA THR A 181 1.98 -16.89 26.90
C THR A 181 3.26 -16.06 26.83
N THR A 182 3.15 -14.77 27.18
CA THR A 182 4.32 -13.88 27.27
C THR A 182 5.36 -14.46 28.23
N ASP A 183 4.94 -14.98 29.41
CA ASP A 183 5.87 -15.51 30.41
C ASP A 183 6.60 -16.76 29.92
N GLU A 184 5.93 -17.67 29.22
CA GLU A 184 6.54 -18.86 28.61
C GLU A 184 7.57 -18.49 27.55
N ILE A 185 7.26 -17.51 26.69
CA ILE A 185 8.18 -17.01 25.67
C ILE A 185 9.43 -16.42 26.35
N TYR A 186 9.26 -15.56 27.35
CA TYR A 186 10.40 -14.94 28.03
C TYR A 186 11.16 -15.90 28.92
N THR A 187 10.54 -16.95 29.47
CA THR A 187 11.25 -18.04 30.14
C THR A 187 12.20 -18.74 29.17
N LEU A 188 11.73 -19.04 27.97
CA LEU A 188 12.57 -19.64 26.93
C LEU A 188 13.71 -18.69 26.47
N ILE A 189 13.47 -17.38 26.44
CA ILE A 189 14.50 -16.36 26.15
C ILE A 189 15.55 -16.31 27.26
N ASP A 190 15.12 -16.34 28.54
CA ASP A 190 16.00 -16.32 29.70
C ASP A 190 16.95 -17.55 29.71
N GLU A 191 16.40 -18.74 29.40
CA GLU A 191 17.22 -19.97 29.27
C GLU A 191 18.29 -19.85 28.17
N VAL A 192 17.96 -19.21 27.03
CA VAL A 192 18.94 -18.96 25.96
C VAL A 192 20.00 -17.95 26.43
N ASN A 193 19.60 -16.89 27.13
CA ASN A 193 20.54 -15.89 27.66
C ASN A 193 21.46 -16.49 28.69
N GLU A 194 20.98 -17.29 29.65
CA GLU A 194 21.77 -18.00 30.65
C GLU A 194 22.81 -18.94 30.01
N PHE A 195 22.42 -19.65 28.94
CA PHE A 195 23.34 -20.49 28.19
C PHE A 195 24.46 -19.66 27.52
N ILE A 196 24.13 -18.51 26.92
CA ILE A 196 25.09 -17.61 26.26
C ILE A 196 26.06 -17.01 27.33
N ASP A 197 25.49 -16.55 28.44
CA ASP A 197 26.27 -15.98 29.53
C ASP A 197 27.26 -17.01 30.15
N GLY A 198 26.83 -18.29 30.23
CA GLY A 198 27.66 -19.40 30.72
C GLY A 198 28.90 -19.71 29.86
N VAL A 199 28.93 -19.23 28.62
CA VAL A 199 30.07 -19.39 27.68
C VAL A 199 30.80 -18.04 27.43
N GLU A 200 30.44 -17.01 28.18
CA GLU A 200 31.08 -15.67 28.17
C GLU A 200 31.09 -15.04 26.74
N VAL A 201 29.96 -15.11 26.02
CA VAL A 201 29.79 -14.50 24.71
C VAL A 201 28.80 -13.35 24.78
N LYS A 202 29.12 -12.25 24.12
CA LYS A 202 28.28 -11.06 24.14
C LYS A 202 27.04 -11.20 23.26
N ILE A 203 25.87 -10.84 23.82
CA ILE A 203 24.62 -10.63 23.09
C ILE A 203 24.70 -9.30 22.36
N VAL A 204 24.38 -9.28 21.06
CA VAL A 204 24.56 -8.10 20.19
C VAL A 204 23.26 -7.50 19.66
N ASN A 205 22.11 -8.15 19.90
CA ASN A 205 20.82 -7.64 19.44
C ASN A 205 19.66 -8.16 20.32
N TYR A 206 18.47 -7.58 20.13
CA TYR A 206 17.24 -8.03 20.78
C TYR A 206 16.85 -9.45 20.35
N PRO A 207 16.18 -10.22 21.23
CA PRO A 207 15.72 -11.58 20.89
C PRO A 207 14.71 -11.55 19.74
N ILE A 208 14.76 -12.59 18.95
CA ILE A 208 13.79 -12.84 17.88
C ILE A 208 12.88 -14.00 18.25
N LEU A 209 11.64 -13.92 17.79
CA LEU A 209 10.55 -14.86 18.07
C LEU A 209 9.87 -15.28 16.79
N ASN A 210 9.62 -16.56 16.63
CA ASN A 210 8.63 -17.08 15.70
C ASN A 210 7.73 -18.05 16.45
N VAL A 211 6.41 -17.84 16.35
CA VAL A 211 5.39 -18.75 16.87
C VAL A 211 4.60 -19.27 15.68
N PHE A 212 4.54 -20.56 15.54
CA PHE A 212 3.75 -21.20 14.50
C PHE A 212 2.92 -22.36 15.05
N LYS A 213 1.78 -22.57 14.44
CA LYS A 213 0.88 -23.67 14.76
C LYS A 213 1.30 -24.88 13.93
N GLU A 214 1.71 -25.97 14.59
CA GLU A 214 2.14 -27.19 13.92
C GLU A 214 0.96 -28.01 13.40
N ASP A 215 -0.12 -28.10 14.23
CA ASP A 215 -1.34 -28.82 13.92
C ASP A 215 -2.56 -28.11 14.53
N SER A 216 -3.69 -28.81 14.65
CA SER A 216 -4.94 -28.21 15.19
C SER A 216 -4.83 -27.77 16.66
N ILE A 217 -3.90 -28.35 17.45
CA ILE A 217 -3.82 -28.18 18.91
C ILE A 217 -2.43 -27.80 19.43
N SER A 218 -1.38 -27.95 18.63
CA SER A 218 -0.02 -27.69 19.09
C SER A 218 0.60 -26.44 18.46
N TYR A 219 1.32 -25.69 19.28
CA TYR A 219 2.06 -24.49 18.90
C TYR A 219 3.53 -24.68 19.25
N THR A 220 4.40 -24.25 18.36
CA THR A 220 5.84 -24.20 18.65
C THR A 220 6.30 -22.75 18.67
N ALA A 221 6.90 -22.34 19.79
CA ALA A 221 7.67 -21.12 19.91
C ALA A 221 9.15 -21.43 19.65
N MET A 222 9.76 -20.66 18.77
CA MET A 222 11.19 -20.65 18.53
C MET A 222 11.72 -19.26 18.85
N VAL A 223 12.66 -19.20 19.79
CA VAL A 223 13.38 -17.96 20.11
C VAL A 223 14.82 -18.08 19.65
N ALA A 224 15.44 -16.95 19.31
CA ALA A 224 16.87 -16.91 19.05
C ALA A 224 17.46 -15.55 19.46
N VAL A 225 18.69 -15.58 19.94
CA VAL A 225 19.43 -14.41 20.43
C VAL A 225 20.72 -14.29 19.61
N ALA A 226 20.98 -13.08 19.09
CA ALA A 226 22.16 -12.81 18.28
C ALA A 226 23.41 -12.68 19.15
N THR A 227 24.49 -13.34 18.73
CA THR A 227 25.78 -13.37 19.41
C THR A 227 26.89 -12.79 18.55
N GLU A 228 27.95 -12.27 19.20
CA GLU A 228 29.10 -11.68 18.51
C GLU A 228 29.92 -12.71 17.72
N ARG A 229 29.85 -14.01 18.12
CA ARG A 229 30.50 -15.13 17.47
C ARG A 229 29.65 -16.39 17.59
N ASP A 230 29.99 -17.39 16.81
CA ASP A 230 29.33 -18.70 16.85
C ASP A 230 29.55 -19.40 18.19
N ILE A 231 28.46 -19.96 18.73
CA ILE A 231 28.47 -20.82 19.92
C ILE A 231 28.03 -22.21 19.42
N PRO A 232 28.86 -23.28 19.63
CA PRO A 232 28.50 -24.63 19.27
C PRO A 232 27.18 -25.08 19.90
N SER A 233 26.38 -25.83 19.17
CA SER A 233 25.11 -26.38 19.67
C SER A 233 25.35 -27.31 20.86
N SER A 234 24.51 -27.23 21.90
CA SER A 234 24.56 -28.07 23.09
C SER A 234 23.17 -28.29 23.68
N GLY A 235 22.78 -29.55 23.84
CA GLY A 235 21.44 -29.93 24.32
C GLY A 235 20.32 -29.38 23.45
N LYS A 236 19.42 -28.57 24.05
CA LYS A 236 18.31 -27.92 23.32
C LYS A 236 18.71 -26.63 22.60
N PHE A 237 19.91 -26.12 22.84
CA PHE A 237 20.41 -24.88 22.25
C PHE A 237 21.15 -25.16 20.95
N MET A 238 20.70 -24.52 19.88
CA MET A 238 21.17 -24.76 18.52
C MET A 238 21.82 -23.51 17.94
N LEU A 239 23.04 -23.67 17.39
CA LEU A 239 23.61 -22.64 16.53
C LEU A 239 22.75 -22.50 15.28
N LYS A 240 22.36 -21.27 14.97
CA LYS A 240 21.68 -20.89 13.74
C LYS A 240 22.42 -19.75 13.06
N ASN A 241 22.75 -19.95 11.80
CA ASN A 241 23.34 -18.91 10.97
C ASN A 241 22.29 -18.33 10.04
N MET A 242 22.05 -17.04 10.19
CA MET A 242 21.17 -16.31 9.27
C MET A 242 21.96 -15.97 8.01
N MET A 243 21.39 -16.28 6.86
CA MET A 243 21.99 -15.96 5.57
C MET A 243 22.07 -14.43 5.41
N LEU A 244 23.28 -13.92 5.21
CA LEU A 244 23.47 -12.50 4.95
C LEU A 244 22.83 -12.15 3.60
N GLY A 245 21.97 -11.14 3.59
CA GLY A 245 21.21 -10.78 2.41
C GLY A 245 20.28 -9.59 2.69
N ASN A 246 19.22 -9.52 1.95
CA ASN A 246 18.19 -8.52 2.18
C ASN A 246 17.10 -9.04 3.13
N ILE A 247 16.53 -8.12 3.88
CA ILE A 247 15.42 -8.37 4.78
C ILE A 247 14.40 -7.24 4.65
N VAL A 248 13.14 -7.58 4.49
CA VAL A 248 12.03 -6.62 4.57
C VAL A 248 11.71 -6.43 6.04
N VAL A 249 11.68 -5.19 6.48
CA VAL A 249 11.51 -4.82 7.90
C VAL A 249 10.36 -3.84 8.02
N CYS A 250 9.56 -4.03 9.08
CA CYS A 250 8.58 -3.07 9.53
C CYS A 250 8.67 -2.91 11.04
N GLU A 251 8.95 -1.71 11.53
CA GLU A 251 8.86 -1.42 12.96
C GLU A 251 7.46 -0.95 13.30
N VAL A 252 6.89 -1.51 14.37
CA VAL A 252 5.55 -1.21 14.83
C VAL A 252 5.50 -1.07 16.34
N THR A 253 4.67 -0.14 16.83
CA THR A 253 4.35 0.01 18.25
C THR A 253 2.85 -0.26 18.43
N GLY A 254 2.51 -1.21 19.29
CA GLY A 254 1.12 -1.58 19.55
C GLY A 254 0.95 -2.96 20.15
N ASP A 255 -0.31 -3.34 20.36
CA ASP A 255 -0.71 -4.63 20.88
C ASP A 255 -0.57 -5.78 19.86
N LYS A 256 -0.90 -7.00 20.27
CA LYS A 256 -0.88 -8.19 19.41
C LYS A 256 -1.66 -8.01 18.10
N ASN A 257 -2.78 -7.25 18.10
CA ASN A 257 -3.59 -7.06 16.90
C ASN A 257 -2.87 -6.14 15.90
N VAL A 258 -2.26 -5.06 16.37
CA VAL A 258 -1.47 -4.14 15.54
C VAL A 258 -0.24 -4.85 14.97
N ILE A 259 0.45 -5.65 15.79
CA ILE A 259 1.60 -6.47 15.36
C ILE A 259 1.18 -7.47 14.27
N LYS A 260 0.02 -8.13 14.43
CA LYS A 260 -0.53 -9.05 13.43
C LYS A 260 -0.88 -8.34 12.12
N GLN A 261 -1.49 -7.16 12.19
CA GLN A 261 -1.78 -6.35 10.99
C GLN A 261 -0.50 -5.94 10.26
N CYS A 262 0.54 -5.55 11.00
CA CYS A 262 1.86 -5.25 10.43
C CYS A 262 2.48 -6.48 9.74
N ASN A 263 2.38 -7.65 10.35
CA ASN A 263 2.88 -8.90 9.76
C ASN A 263 2.17 -9.25 8.43
N GLU A 264 0.84 -9.11 8.37
CA GLU A 264 0.09 -9.28 7.13
C GLU A 264 0.46 -8.22 6.08
N ALA A 265 0.70 -6.98 6.48
CA ALA A 265 1.15 -5.93 5.57
C ALA A 265 2.53 -6.24 4.96
N VAL A 266 3.49 -6.70 5.78
CA VAL A 266 4.82 -7.13 5.31
C VAL A 266 4.71 -8.33 4.37
N LYS A 267 3.85 -9.29 4.68
CA LYS A 267 3.58 -10.45 3.82
C LYS A 267 3.01 -10.03 2.47
N ASN A 268 2.02 -9.14 2.47
CA ASN A 268 1.46 -8.56 1.24
C ASN A 268 2.55 -7.83 0.43
N TYR A 269 3.39 -7.04 1.10
CA TYR A 269 4.51 -6.35 0.44
C TYR A 269 5.45 -7.35 -0.26
N VAL A 270 5.86 -8.42 0.42
CA VAL A 270 6.74 -9.45 -0.14
C VAL A 270 6.09 -10.13 -1.35
N GLN A 271 4.80 -10.45 -1.28
CA GLN A 271 4.03 -11.06 -2.36
C GLN A 271 3.87 -10.11 -3.56
N ASP A 272 3.40 -8.87 -3.32
CA ASP A 272 3.18 -7.86 -4.35
C ASP A 272 4.48 -7.52 -5.11
N HIS A 273 5.63 -7.53 -4.41
CA HIS A 273 6.95 -7.31 -5.00
C HIS A 273 7.59 -8.62 -5.55
N ARG A 274 6.85 -9.74 -5.55
CA ARG A 274 7.28 -11.04 -6.05
C ARG A 274 8.62 -11.50 -5.50
N LYS A 275 8.87 -11.18 -4.22
CA LYS A 275 10.12 -11.58 -3.55
C LYS A 275 9.99 -13.00 -3.02
N THR A 276 11.06 -13.76 -3.17
CA THR A 276 11.16 -15.12 -2.61
C THR A 276 11.85 -15.06 -1.25
N SER A 277 11.29 -15.75 -0.27
CA SER A 277 11.89 -15.87 1.05
C SER A 277 12.64 -17.19 1.22
N PRO A 278 13.91 -17.18 1.65
CA PRO A 278 14.65 -18.38 1.98
C PRO A 278 14.37 -18.92 3.38
N ALA A 279 13.67 -18.13 4.22
CA ALA A 279 13.47 -18.44 5.63
C ALA A 279 12.10 -17.92 6.11
N ILE A 280 11.67 -18.39 7.29
CA ILE A 280 10.45 -17.94 7.95
C ILE A 280 10.60 -16.51 8.46
N SER A 281 9.51 -15.76 8.44
CA SER A 281 9.44 -14.44 9.07
C SER A 281 9.53 -14.56 10.60
N PHE A 282 9.99 -13.49 11.25
CA PHE A 282 10.10 -13.45 12.71
C PHE A 282 9.85 -12.05 13.27
N GLU A 283 9.44 -12.02 14.53
CA GLU A 283 9.38 -10.80 15.32
C GLU A 283 10.73 -10.56 16.01
N ARG A 284 11.21 -9.31 16.07
CA ARG A 284 12.28 -8.92 17.00
C ARG A 284 11.64 -8.12 18.13
N LEU A 285 11.83 -8.59 19.35
CA LEU A 285 11.18 -8.07 20.55
C LEU A 285 12.01 -6.92 21.14
N ILE A 286 11.78 -5.68 20.65
CA ILE A 286 12.52 -4.50 21.15
C ILE A 286 12.10 -4.19 22.59
N THR A 287 10.80 -4.22 22.87
CA THR A 287 10.27 -4.03 24.23
C THR A 287 10.19 -5.37 24.95
N ASN A 288 10.71 -5.44 26.16
CA ASN A 288 10.46 -6.59 27.04
C ASN A 288 9.01 -6.56 27.49
N ARG A 289 8.19 -7.44 26.91
CA ARG A 289 6.73 -7.51 27.14
C ARG A 289 6.37 -8.00 28.55
N ARG A 290 7.30 -8.66 29.27
CA ARG A 290 7.11 -9.07 30.65
C ARG A 290 7.18 -7.90 31.61
N THR A 291 8.06 -6.93 31.35
CA THR A 291 8.24 -5.74 32.19
C THR A 291 7.32 -4.59 31.83
N VAL A 292 6.94 -4.48 30.54
CA VAL A 292 6.00 -3.46 30.04
C VAL A 292 4.62 -4.10 29.83
N GLN A 293 3.77 -4.02 30.84
CA GLN A 293 2.42 -4.63 30.79
C GLN A 293 1.46 -3.93 29.83
N ASP A 294 1.66 -2.63 29.59
CA ASP A 294 0.88 -1.86 28.63
C ASP A 294 1.25 -2.27 27.20
N SER A 295 0.44 -3.16 26.62
CA SER A 295 0.67 -3.70 25.28
C SER A 295 0.66 -2.65 24.17
N THR A 296 0.04 -1.48 24.39
CA THR A 296 0.03 -0.39 23.41
C THR A 296 1.41 0.23 23.19
N LYS A 297 2.36 -0.04 24.11
CA LYS A 297 3.74 0.44 24.08
C LYS A 297 4.75 -0.60 23.57
N TRP A 298 4.31 -1.78 23.18
CA TRP A 298 5.22 -2.81 22.69
C TRP A 298 5.80 -2.41 21.33
N ARG A 299 7.11 -2.23 21.30
CA ARG A 299 7.87 -2.01 20.06
C ARG A 299 8.39 -3.36 19.57
N THR A 300 8.07 -3.65 18.31
CA THR A 300 8.41 -4.90 17.65
C THR A 300 8.83 -4.59 16.22
N THR A 301 9.85 -5.25 15.68
CA THR A 301 10.06 -5.26 14.24
C THR A 301 9.63 -6.59 13.66
N ILE A 302 8.82 -6.54 12.61
CA ILE A 302 8.52 -7.69 11.76
C ILE A 302 9.62 -7.79 10.72
N ASN A 303 10.20 -8.97 10.58
CA ASN A 303 11.36 -9.21 9.74
C ASN A 303 11.08 -10.37 8.78
N TYR A 304 11.26 -10.12 7.48
CA TYR A 304 11.01 -11.11 6.44
C TYR A 304 12.25 -11.22 5.54
N PRO A 305 13.13 -12.22 5.75
CA PRO A 305 14.31 -12.44 4.89
C PRO A 305 13.88 -12.67 3.44
N VAL A 306 14.56 -12.05 2.47
CA VAL A 306 14.23 -12.19 1.05
C VAL A 306 15.49 -12.32 0.19
N PHE A 307 15.38 -13.07 -0.89
CA PHE A 307 16.39 -13.02 -1.96
C PHE A 307 16.29 -11.69 -2.73
N GLN A 308 17.38 -11.35 -3.43
CA GLN A 308 17.41 -10.18 -4.33
C GLN A 308 16.48 -10.38 -5.50
#